data_a5e4f78db12114210382b1725d37bb6b
#
_entry.id   a5e4f78db12114210382b1725d37bb6b
#
_cell.length_a   1.000
_cell.length_b   1.000
_cell.length_c   1.000
_cell.angle_alpha   90.00
_cell.angle_beta   90.00
_cell.angle_gamma   90.00
#
_symmetry.space_group_name_H-M   'P 1'
#
loop_
_entity.id
_entity.type
_entity.pdbx_description
1 polymer ?
#
loop_
_entity_poly.entity_id
_entity_poly.type
_entity_poly.pdbx_seq_one_letter_code
_entity_poly.pdbx_strand_id
1 'polypeptide(L)'
;MRKTRVTAAEVAKLAGVSQPTVSRVFTPNSKVSKEKQEWVRDAAQQLGYLPNTLARSLNTGRSRTIGIVLAYLKNPFYTEALEKLSAGFRAHGYHIMTFFASNMAEDVDEVVEDLLAHQVDGIILASVSMSNTLTGRLQHYGIPFVLFNRGQPDRSLASVTAANFDGGRRAAEFLVAGGHKHIAHIAGWQKSLNGRERRAGFLAGLQEAGLAPFHVVDCHYRRAVAVEATRNLFSGPRVPDAIFVGNDHMAFAVLETLREDLGLSVPGDVSVVGYDDVAMAAWKTFDLTTLRQPANRMAEATVSILLSMIENGAASPGRIEIESALVIRGSARIPKGLTRNA
;
A
#
# COMPACT_ATOMS: atom_id res chain seq x y z
N MET A 1 28.14 11.99 -29.93
CA MET A 1 27.23 13.08 -30.38
C MET A 1 25.83 12.79 -29.88
N ARG A 2 25.24 13.65 -29.02
CA ARG A 2 23.81 13.53 -28.66
C ARG A 2 23.00 13.83 -29.93
N LYS A 3 22.20 12.85 -30.42
CA LYS A 3 21.19 13.11 -31.46
C LYS A 3 20.29 14.22 -30.95
N THR A 4 20.22 15.34 -31.66
CA THR A 4 19.24 16.40 -31.39
C THR A 4 17.85 15.80 -31.42
N ARG A 5 17.08 16.00 -30.35
CA ARG A 5 15.67 15.53 -30.28
C ARG A 5 14.88 16.27 -31.37
N VAL A 6 14.13 15.51 -32.16
CA VAL A 6 13.18 16.07 -33.13
C VAL A 6 12.18 16.97 -32.40
N THR A 7 11.91 18.12 -32.99
CA THR A 7 11.04 19.16 -32.40
C THR A 7 9.63 19.13 -33.01
N ALA A 8 8.65 19.69 -32.32
CA ALA A 8 7.31 19.86 -32.84
C ALA A 8 7.27 20.76 -34.11
N ALA A 9 8.26 21.64 -34.28
CA ALA A 9 8.39 22.50 -35.47
C ALA A 9 8.76 21.66 -36.70
N GLU A 10 9.66 20.69 -36.58
CA GLU A 10 10.05 19.78 -37.68
C GLU A 10 8.86 18.90 -38.10
N VAL A 11 8.08 18.38 -37.13
CA VAL A 11 6.85 17.63 -37.42
C VAL A 11 5.83 18.52 -38.12
N ALA A 12 5.63 19.75 -37.66
CA ALA A 12 4.73 20.71 -38.27
C ALA A 12 5.09 20.99 -39.74
N LYS A 13 6.37 21.18 -40.01
CA LYS A 13 6.89 21.40 -41.36
C LYS A 13 6.62 20.20 -42.27
N LEU A 14 6.85 18.97 -41.80
CA LEU A 14 6.63 17.76 -42.59
C LEU A 14 5.15 17.49 -42.84
N ALA A 15 4.30 17.72 -41.82
CA ALA A 15 2.86 17.51 -41.88
C ALA A 15 2.09 18.66 -42.56
N GLY A 16 2.72 19.75 -42.97
CA GLY A 16 2.06 20.91 -43.58
C GLY A 16 1.08 21.63 -42.67
N VAL A 17 1.33 21.63 -41.33
CA VAL A 17 0.47 22.25 -40.34
C VAL A 17 1.24 23.24 -39.45
N SER A 18 0.53 24.01 -38.64
CA SER A 18 1.19 24.87 -37.63
C SER A 18 1.69 24.06 -36.42
N GLN A 19 2.77 24.54 -35.77
CA GLN A 19 3.30 23.92 -34.56
C GLN A 19 2.24 23.77 -33.43
N PRO A 20 1.34 24.74 -33.16
CA PRO A 20 0.23 24.53 -32.23
C PRO A 20 -0.71 23.41 -32.62
N THR A 21 -0.89 23.14 -33.94
CA THR A 21 -1.71 22.00 -34.41
C THR A 21 -1.06 20.68 -34.03
N VAL A 22 0.25 20.54 -34.17
CA VAL A 22 1.01 19.35 -33.73
C VAL A 22 0.78 19.11 -32.22
N SER A 23 0.95 20.13 -31.39
CA SER A 23 0.71 20.04 -29.95
C SER A 23 -0.72 19.60 -29.63
N ARG A 24 -1.72 20.15 -30.33
CA ARG A 24 -3.13 19.78 -30.13
C ARG A 24 -3.43 18.34 -30.53
N VAL A 25 -2.83 17.79 -31.59
CA VAL A 25 -3.06 16.42 -32.03
C VAL A 25 -2.66 15.41 -30.95
N PHE A 26 -1.63 15.71 -30.16
CA PHE A 26 -1.19 14.88 -29.05
C PHE A 26 -1.89 15.21 -27.70
N THR A 27 -2.89 16.11 -27.72
CA THR A 27 -3.69 16.43 -26.54
C THR A 27 -5.02 15.65 -26.61
N PRO A 28 -5.45 14.96 -25.53
CA PRO A 28 -6.75 14.27 -25.49
C PRO A 28 -7.90 15.23 -25.82
N ASN A 29 -8.95 14.71 -26.48
CA ASN A 29 -10.14 15.47 -26.85
C ASN A 29 -9.89 16.70 -27.76
N SER A 30 -8.84 16.68 -28.54
CA SER A 30 -8.49 17.76 -29.48
C SER A 30 -9.52 17.88 -30.60
N LYS A 31 -9.92 19.13 -30.91
CA LYS A 31 -10.85 19.47 -32.01
C LYS A 31 -10.15 19.53 -33.39
N VAL A 32 -9.00 18.91 -33.58
CA VAL A 32 -8.31 18.85 -34.89
C VAL A 32 -9.00 17.81 -35.76
N SER A 33 -9.20 18.11 -37.05
CA SER A 33 -9.81 17.18 -38.00
C SER A 33 -9.02 15.86 -38.09
N LYS A 34 -9.72 14.74 -38.31
CA LYS A 34 -9.11 13.40 -38.41
C LYS A 34 -7.97 13.36 -39.42
N GLU A 35 -8.16 13.96 -40.58
CA GLU A 35 -7.16 14.06 -41.65
C GLU A 35 -5.85 14.71 -41.16
N LYS A 36 -5.95 15.87 -40.48
CA LYS A 36 -4.76 16.53 -39.90
C LYS A 36 -4.14 15.73 -38.77
N GLN A 37 -4.92 14.99 -38.01
CA GLN A 37 -4.39 14.09 -36.99
C GLN A 37 -3.55 12.98 -37.61
N GLU A 38 -4.00 12.38 -38.72
CA GLU A 38 -3.25 11.36 -39.47
C GLU A 38 -1.95 11.94 -39.99
N TRP A 39 -1.98 13.05 -40.73
CA TRP A 39 -0.75 13.68 -41.24
C TRP A 39 0.29 13.98 -40.16
N VAL A 40 -0.14 14.48 -39.02
CA VAL A 40 0.76 14.79 -37.89
C VAL A 40 1.32 13.51 -37.27
N ARG A 41 0.51 12.45 -37.11
CA ARG A 41 0.98 11.17 -36.56
C ARG A 41 1.98 10.49 -37.48
N ASP A 42 1.71 10.49 -38.77
CA ASP A 42 2.62 9.92 -39.79
C ASP A 42 3.94 10.66 -39.82
N ALA A 43 3.91 12.00 -39.85
CA ALA A 43 5.12 12.81 -39.80
C ALA A 43 5.90 12.60 -38.51
N ALA A 44 5.23 12.50 -37.36
CA ALA A 44 5.84 12.22 -36.07
C ALA A 44 6.51 10.84 -36.04
N GLN A 45 5.86 9.83 -36.62
CA GLN A 45 6.40 8.46 -36.72
C GLN A 45 7.63 8.43 -37.63
N GLN A 46 7.57 9.06 -38.80
CA GLN A 46 8.68 9.13 -39.75
C GLN A 46 9.93 9.80 -39.15
N LEU A 47 9.73 10.86 -38.38
CA LEU A 47 10.81 11.61 -37.74
C LEU A 47 11.27 11.01 -36.42
N GLY A 48 10.54 10.04 -35.84
CA GLY A 48 10.80 9.52 -34.50
C GLY A 48 10.50 10.58 -33.41
N TYR A 49 9.53 11.47 -33.65
CA TYR A 49 9.13 12.50 -32.71
C TYR A 49 8.34 11.89 -31.54
N LEU A 50 8.78 12.22 -30.33
CA LEU A 50 8.06 11.94 -29.11
C LEU A 50 7.52 13.25 -28.52
N PRO A 51 6.21 13.37 -28.28
CA PRO A 51 5.64 14.56 -27.67
C PRO A 51 6.32 14.89 -26.33
N ASN A 52 6.67 16.16 -26.16
CA ASN A 52 7.29 16.62 -24.92
C ASN A 52 6.21 16.82 -23.84
N THR A 53 6.14 15.91 -22.87
CA THR A 53 5.19 15.98 -21.75
C THR A 53 5.44 17.19 -20.86
N LEU A 54 6.71 17.62 -20.69
CA LEU A 54 7.05 18.84 -19.93
C LEU A 54 6.50 20.09 -20.58
N ALA A 55 6.62 20.23 -21.91
CA ALA A 55 6.04 21.37 -22.62
C ALA A 55 4.50 21.39 -22.54
N ARG A 56 3.89 20.21 -22.46
CA ARG A 56 2.45 20.09 -22.28
C ARG A 56 2.03 20.48 -20.85
N SER A 57 2.76 20.09 -19.83
CA SER A 57 2.48 20.46 -18.44
C SER A 57 2.54 21.96 -18.21
N LEU A 58 3.52 22.65 -18.83
CA LEU A 58 3.61 24.11 -18.79
C LEU A 58 2.38 24.82 -19.41
N ASN A 59 1.80 24.23 -20.47
CA ASN A 59 0.63 24.81 -21.14
C ASN A 59 -0.69 24.50 -20.43
N THR A 60 -0.77 23.37 -19.71
CA THR A 60 -2.02 22.91 -19.08
C THR A 60 -2.05 23.16 -17.57
N GLY A 61 -0.91 23.51 -16.97
CA GLY A 61 -0.74 23.58 -15.51
C GLY A 61 -0.84 22.24 -14.80
N ARG A 62 -0.80 21.11 -15.56
CA ARG A 62 -0.93 19.74 -15.02
C ARG A 62 0.14 18.84 -15.60
N SER A 63 0.87 18.17 -14.71
CA SER A 63 1.94 17.22 -15.09
C SER A 63 1.40 15.83 -15.48
N ARG A 64 0.17 15.51 -15.08
CA ARG A 64 -0.41 14.16 -15.15
C ARG A 64 0.48 13.11 -14.45
N THR A 65 1.15 13.53 -13.38
CA THR A 65 2.03 12.70 -12.58
C THR A 65 1.56 12.68 -11.13
N ILE A 66 1.46 11.49 -10.57
CA ILE A 66 1.18 11.26 -9.14
C ILE A 66 2.48 10.82 -8.47
N GLY A 67 2.88 11.52 -7.42
CA GLY A 67 4.00 11.12 -6.58
C GLY A 67 3.57 10.04 -5.59
N ILE A 68 4.36 8.98 -5.44
CA ILE A 68 4.16 7.99 -4.38
C ILE A 68 5.42 7.93 -3.53
N VAL A 69 5.29 8.19 -2.24
CA VAL A 69 6.35 7.99 -1.24
C VAL A 69 6.09 6.68 -0.51
N LEU A 70 7.08 5.79 -0.51
CA LEU A 70 7.02 4.46 0.08
C LEU A 70 8.14 4.28 1.10
N ALA A 71 7.82 3.78 2.30
CA ALA A 71 8.83 3.48 3.32
C ALA A 71 9.29 2.02 3.32
N TYR A 72 8.53 1.08 2.74
CA TYR A 72 8.77 -0.34 3.01
C TYR A 72 8.33 -1.27 1.89
N LEU A 73 9.25 -1.56 0.94
CA LEU A 73 8.98 -2.51 -0.16
C LEU A 73 9.25 -3.98 0.17
N LYS A 74 9.87 -4.29 1.30
CA LYS A 74 10.16 -5.69 1.68
C LYS A 74 8.89 -6.47 2.01
N ASN A 75 7.79 -5.81 2.38
CA ASN A 75 6.48 -6.45 2.51
C ASN A 75 5.80 -6.52 1.14
N PRO A 76 5.52 -7.73 0.59
CA PRO A 76 4.91 -7.92 -0.72
C PRO A 76 3.56 -7.22 -0.92
N PHE A 77 2.82 -6.92 0.16
CA PHE A 77 1.59 -6.13 0.09
C PHE A 77 1.79 -4.79 -0.63
N TYR A 78 2.91 -4.09 -0.39
CA TYR A 78 3.15 -2.79 -1.04
C TYR A 78 3.49 -2.92 -2.52
N THR A 79 4.10 -4.03 -2.93
CA THR A 79 4.36 -4.31 -4.35
C THR A 79 3.04 -4.51 -5.10
N GLU A 80 2.14 -5.30 -4.54
CA GLU A 80 0.80 -5.51 -5.10
C GLU A 80 -0.01 -4.20 -5.13
N ALA A 81 -0.02 -3.46 -4.02
CA ALA A 81 -0.73 -2.18 -3.94
C ALA A 81 -0.21 -1.16 -4.97
N LEU A 82 1.11 -1.07 -5.16
CA LEU A 82 1.73 -0.19 -6.16
C LEU A 82 1.31 -0.57 -7.59
N GLU A 83 1.24 -1.86 -7.90
CA GLU A 83 0.74 -2.35 -9.19
C GLU A 83 -0.70 -1.89 -9.45
N LYS A 84 -1.59 -2.08 -8.45
CA LYS A 84 -3.01 -1.68 -8.56
C LYS A 84 -3.18 -0.17 -8.66
N LEU A 85 -2.47 0.61 -7.85
CA LEU A 85 -2.46 2.07 -7.92
C LEU A 85 -1.98 2.55 -9.30
N SER A 86 -0.87 1.97 -9.80
CA SER A 86 -0.32 2.31 -11.12
C SER A 86 -1.31 2.03 -12.24
N ALA A 87 -1.97 0.86 -12.22
CA ALA A 87 -2.99 0.52 -13.20
C ALA A 87 -4.19 1.46 -13.13
N GLY A 88 -4.67 1.78 -11.91
CA GLY A 88 -5.79 2.68 -11.69
C GLY A 88 -5.52 4.10 -12.21
N PHE A 89 -4.39 4.70 -11.86
CA PHE A 89 -4.04 6.04 -12.33
C PHE A 89 -3.76 6.08 -13.83
N ARG A 90 -3.14 5.05 -14.40
CA ARG A 90 -2.90 4.96 -15.84
C ARG A 90 -4.21 4.91 -16.64
N ALA A 91 -5.25 4.26 -16.14
CA ALA A 91 -6.57 4.26 -16.77
C ALA A 91 -7.18 5.67 -16.90
N HIS A 92 -6.76 6.61 -16.04
CA HIS A 92 -7.16 8.01 -16.07
C HIS A 92 -6.10 8.94 -16.70
N GLY A 93 -5.09 8.37 -17.37
CA GLY A 93 -4.05 9.13 -18.07
C GLY A 93 -3.00 9.79 -17.16
N TYR A 94 -2.84 9.28 -15.93
CA TYR A 94 -1.78 9.68 -15.00
C TYR A 94 -0.65 8.66 -14.99
N HIS A 95 0.56 9.12 -14.73
CA HIS A 95 1.75 8.31 -14.49
C HIS A 95 2.13 8.35 -13.01
N ILE A 96 2.79 7.31 -12.53
CA ILE A 96 3.31 7.29 -11.17
C ILE A 96 4.81 7.56 -11.18
N MET A 97 5.25 8.43 -10.27
CA MET A 97 6.64 8.65 -9.90
C MET A 97 6.83 8.18 -8.46
N THR A 98 7.74 7.24 -8.24
CA THR A 98 7.93 6.59 -6.93
C THR A 98 9.22 7.06 -6.27
N PHE A 99 9.12 7.46 -5.02
CA PHE A 99 10.22 7.83 -4.15
C PHE A 99 10.22 6.93 -2.91
N PHE A 100 11.41 6.71 -2.38
CA PHE A 100 11.60 5.90 -1.18
C PHE A 100 12.09 6.78 -0.04
N ALA A 101 11.43 6.66 1.11
CA ALA A 101 11.84 7.30 2.34
C ALA A 101 11.99 6.25 3.44
N SER A 102 12.71 6.58 4.51
CA SER A 102 12.65 5.77 5.71
C SER A 102 11.32 5.98 6.47
N ASN A 103 11.14 5.29 7.60
CA ASN A 103 9.97 5.53 8.46
C ASN A 103 10.13 6.76 9.38
N MET A 104 11.20 7.54 9.21
CA MET A 104 11.43 8.78 9.96
C MET A 104 10.71 9.93 9.27
N ALA A 105 10.04 10.77 10.06
CA ALA A 105 9.25 11.87 9.49
C ALA A 105 10.12 12.87 8.73
N GLU A 106 11.33 13.12 9.21
CA GLU A 106 12.30 14.05 8.60
C GLU A 106 12.68 13.61 7.19
N ASP A 107 12.98 12.31 6.98
CA ASP A 107 13.29 11.75 5.65
C ASP A 107 12.09 11.85 4.70
N VAL A 108 10.88 11.68 5.22
CA VAL A 108 9.65 11.80 4.41
C VAL A 108 9.45 13.24 3.96
N ASP A 109 9.70 14.18 4.86
CA ASP A 109 9.55 15.61 4.57
C ASP A 109 10.51 16.04 3.45
N GLU A 110 11.79 15.61 3.48
CA GLU A 110 12.80 15.88 2.44
C GLU A 110 12.38 15.27 1.09
N VAL A 111 11.98 14.02 1.09
CA VAL A 111 11.55 13.31 -0.14
C VAL A 111 10.30 13.96 -0.75
N VAL A 112 9.39 14.45 0.08
CA VAL A 112 8.21 15.16 -0.44
C VAL A 112 8.59 16.51 -1.05
N GLU A 113 9.58 17.21 -0.52
CA GLU A 113 10.10 18.43 -1.14
C GLU A 113 10.68 18.18 -2.54
N ASP A 114 11.43 17.09 -2.71
CA ASP A 114 11.89 16.66 -4.03
C ASP A 114 10.73 16.38 -4.98
N LEU A 115 9.69 15.71 -4.50
CA LEU A 115 8.47 15.46 -5.27
C LEU A 115 7.79 16.77 -5.73
N LEU A 116 7.72 17.76 -4.85
CA LEU A 116 7.15 19.07 -5.18
C LEU A 116 7.94 19.78 -6.30
N ALA A 117 9.26 19.62 -6.32
CA ALA A 117 10.11 20.14 -7.40
C ALA A 117 9.79 19.49 -8.76
N HIS A 118 9.25 18.28 -8.78
CA HIS A 118 8.77 17.59 -9.98
C HIS A 118 7.35 17.98 -10.42
N GLN A 119 6.71 18.94 -9.73
CA GLN A 119 5.38 19.45 -10.07
C GLN A 119 4.32 18.36 -10.21
N VAL A 120 4.29 17.39 -9.29
CA VAL A 120 3.26 16.34 -9.26
C VAL A 120 1.87 16.94 -9.00
N ASP A 121 0.83 16.37 -9.60
CA ASP A 121 -0.54 16.85 -9.43
C ASP A 121 -1.18 16.40 -8.11
N GLY A 122 -0.62 15.35 -7.49
CA GLY A 122 -1.06 14.83 -6.21
C GLY A 122 -0.07 13.81 -5.63
N ILE A 123 -0.20 13.52 -4.34
CA ILE A 123 0.75 12.68 -3.60
C ILE A 123 0.03 11.55 -2.88
N ILE A 124 0.61 10.34 -2.92
CA ILE A 124 0.23 9.22 -2.08
C ILE A 124 1.38 8.94 -1.10
N LEU A 125 1.05 8.89 0.17
CA LEU A 125 1.99 8.59 1.25
C LEU A 125 1.70 7.18 1.77
N ALA A 126 2.49 6.20 1.31
CA ALA A 126 2.25 4.79 1.58
C ALA A 126 3.17 4.28 2.69
N SER A 127 2.57 3.92 3.82
CA SER A 127 3.29 3.41 5.01
C SER A 127 4.34 4.35 5.62
N VAL A 128 4.26 5.62 5.34
CA VAL A 128 5.15 6.64 5.91
C VAL A 128 4.46 7.41 7.02
N SER A 129 5.24 7.92 7.97
CA SER A 129 4.79 8.92 8.94
C SER A 129 5.10 10.30 8.40
N MET A 130 4.17 11.22 8.53
CA MET A 130 4.29 12.59 8.08
C MET A 130 4.31 13.53 9.28
N SER A 131 5.13 14.58 9.24
CA SER A 131 5.12 15.61 10.27
C SER A 131 3.87 16.50 10.14
N ASN A 132 3.48 17.13 11.22
CA ASN A 132 2.42 18.14 11.17
C ASN A 132 2.84 19.35 10.31
N THR A 133 4.13 19.66 10.28
CA THR A 133 4.70 20.72 9.45
C THR A 133 4.49 20.42 7.98
N LEU A 134 4.82 19.21 7.54
CA LEU A 134 4.61 18.79 6.14
C LEU A 134 3.13 18.82 5.78
N THR A 135 2.26 18.32 6.67
CA THR A 135 0.80 18.36 6.46
C THR A 135 0.33 19.80 6.19
N GLY A 136 0.72 20.75 7.06
CA GLY A 136 0.38 22.15 6.90
C GLY A 136 0.92 22.76 5.60
N ARG A 137 2.13 22.38 5.19
CA ARG A 137 2.72 22.85 3.92
C ARG A 137 1.97 22.34 2.70
N LEU A 138 1.66 21.05 2.63
CA LEU A 138 0.90 20.48 1.50
C LEU A 138 -0.48 21.13 1.39
N GLN A 139 -1.15 21.35 2.52
CA GLN A 139 -2.42 22.09 2.55
C GLN A 139 -2.27 23.53 2.08
N HIS A 140 -1.24 24.23 2.53
CA HIS A 140 -0.95 25.61 2.13
C HIS A 140 -0.69 25.75 0.62
N TYR A 141 0.04 24.79 0.03
CA TYR A 141 0.30 24.76 -1.41
C TYR A 141 -0.87 24.21 -2.23
N GLY A 142 -1.95 23.78 -1.58
CA GLY A 142 -3.13 23.22 -2.25
C GLY A 142 -2.85 21.93 -3.00
N ILE A 143 -1.83 21.16 -2.57
CA ILE A 143 -1.47 19.88 -3.20
C ILE A 143 -2.27 18.75 -2.57
N PRO A 144 -3.15 18.10 -3.35
CA PRO A 144 -3.92 16.97 -2.86
C PRO A 144 -3.02 15.80 -2.45
N PHE A 145 -3.31 15.19 -1.31
CA PHE A 145 -2.61 13.98 -0.88
C PHE A 145 -3.55 13.01 -0.18
N VAL A 146 -3.19 11.71 -0.24
CA VAL A 146 -3.91 10.61 0.41
C VAL A 146 -2.89 9.73 1.14
N LEU A 147 -3.19 9.41 2.39
CA LEU A 147 -2.44 8.43 3.18
C LEU A 147 -2.93 7.02 2.80
N PHE A 148 -2.02 6.16 2.38
CA PHE A 148 -2.34 4.79 1.99
C PHE A 148 -1.79 3.78 3.00
N ASN A 149 -2.67 2.91 3.49
CA ASN A 149 -2.36 1.86 4.47
C ASN A 149 -1.70 2.35 5.77
N ARG A 150 -1.77 3.64 6.06
CA ARG A 150 -1.36 4.21 7.34
C ARG A 150 -2.19 5.46 7.60
N GLY A 151 -3.09 5.36 8.57
CA GLY A 151 -3.81 6.54 9.08
C GLY A 151 -2.93 7.34 10.03
N GLN A 152 -3.40 8.54 10.34
CA GLN A 152 -2.89 9.40 11.41
C GLN A 152 -3.96 9.64 12.46
N PRO A 153 -3.61 10.18 13.66
CA PRO A 153 -4.59 10.56 14.67
C PRO A 153 -5.61 11.58 14.15
N ASP A 154 -5.18 12.48 13.28
CA ASP A 154 -6.09 13.41 12.60
C ASP A 154 -6.92 12.67 11.54
N ARG A 155 -8.19 12.45 11.88
CA ARG A 155 -9.15 11.76 11.00
C ARG A 155 -9.68 12.63 9.86
N SER A 156 -9.40 13.92 9.84
CA SER A 156 -9.79 14.83 8.75
C SER A 156 -8.93 14.64 7.50
N LEU A 157 -7.74 14.07 7.64
CA LEU A 157 -6.86 13.78 6.52
C LEU A 157 -7.38 12.62 5.68
N ALA A 158 -7.36 12.81 4.36
CA ALA A 158 -7.72 11.75 3.43
C ALA A 158 -6.82 10.53 3.64
N SER A 159 -7.39 9.42 4.05
CA SER A 159 -6.65 8.19 4.26
C SER A 159 -7.48 6.95 3.92
N VAL A 160 -6.84 5.95 3.35
CA VAL A 160 -7.44 4.64 3.06
C VAL A 160 -6.64 3.58 3.79
N THR A 161 -7.30 2.89 4.73
CA THR A 161 -6.69 1.84 5.55
C THR A 161 -7.54 0.58 5.55
N ALA A 162 -6.97 -0.55 5.94
CA ALA A 162 -7.78 -1.69 6.37
C ALA A 162 -8.43 -1.38 7.73
N ALA A 163 -9.54 -2.03 8.06
CA ALA A 163 -10.17 -1.99 9.38
C ALA A 163 -9.31 -2.79 10.37
N ASN A 164 -8.19 -2.19 10.80
CA ASN A 164 -7.13 -2.88 11.55
C ASN A 164 -7.59 -3.36 12.93
N PHE A 165 -8.43 -2.58 13.62
CA PHE A 165 -8.97 -2.98 14.92
C PHE A 165 -9.85 -4.23 14.78
N ASP A 166 -10.82 -4.21 13.86
CA ASP A 166 -11.70 -5.34 13.61
C ASP A 166 -10.94 -6.57 13.11
N GLY A 167 -9.93 -6.37 12.27
CA GLY A 167 -9.05 -7.45 11.81
C GLY A 167 -8.31 -8.11 12.98
N GLY A 168 -7.74 -7.32 13.89
CA GLY A 168 -7.09 -7.84 15.11
C GLY A 168 -8.06 -8.60 15.99
N ARG A 169 -9.28 -8.08 16.20
CA ARG A 169 -10.35 -8.73 16.99
C ARG A 169 -10.76 -10.06 16.35
N ARG A 170 -11.01 -10.10 15.05
CA ARG A 170 -11.31 -11.35 14.31
C ARG A 170 -10.21 -12.40 14.41
N ALA A 171 -8.93 -12.00 14.42
CA ALA A 171 -7.83 -12.95 14.64
C ALA A 171 -7.92 -13.61 16.02
N ALA A 172 -8.20 -12.85 17.08
CA ALA A 172 -8.39 -13.38 18.41
C ALA A 172 -9.62 -14.29 18.49
N GLU A 173 -10.78 -13.85 17.98
CA GLU A 173 -12.02 -14.64 17.94
C GLU A 173 -11.82 -16.00 17.25
N PHE A 174 -11.12 -16.00 16.10
CA PHE A 174 -10.82 -17.22 15.35
C PHE A 174 -9.95 -18.20 16.17
N LEU A 175 -8.89 -17.70 16.80
CA LEU A 175 -8.00 -18.53 17.62
C LEU A 175 -8.70 -19.07 18.87
N VAL A 176 -9.49 -18.24 19.54
CA VAL A 176 -10.30 -18.66 20.70
C VAL A 176 -11.32 -19.73 20.30
N ALA A 177 -12.03 -19.52 19.19
CA ALA A 177 -12.99 -20.51 18.66
C ALA A 177 -12.31 -21.83 18.25
N GLY A 178 -11.02 -21.79 17.85
CA GLY A 178 -10.15 -22.97 17.63
C GLY A 178 -9.73 -23.70 18.89
N GLY A 179 -10.13 -23.22 20.07
CA GLY A 179 -9.89 -23.83 21.37
C GLY A 179 -8.52 -23.48 21.99
N HIS A 180 -7.86 -22.44 21.48
CA HIS A 180 -6.59 -21.95 22.01
C HIS A 180 -6.77 -21.16 23.30
N LYS A 181 -5.82 -21.30 24.24
CA LYS A 181 -5.86 -20.63 25.55
C LYS A 181 -4.60 -19.80 25.85
N HIS A 182 -3.47 -20.19 25.30
CA HIS A 182 -2.18 -19.51 25.48
C HIS A 182 -1.77 -18.80 24.19
N ILE A 183 -2.48 -17.71 23.88
CA ILE A 183 -2.34 -17.03 22.59
C ILE A 183 -1.38 -15.87 22.72
N ALA A 184 -0.26 -15.91 21.96
CA ALA A 184 0.71 -14.83 21.87
C ALA A 184 0.44 -13.88 20.69
N HIS A 185 0.97 -12.68 20.77
CA HIS A 185 0.96 -11.72 19.66
C HIS A 185 2.36 -11.22 19.34
N ILE A 186 2.86 -11.56 18.14
CA ILE A 186 4.03 -10.98 17.53
C ILE A 186 3.58 -9.72 16.79
N ALA A 187 3.62 -8.60 17.50
CA ALA A 187 3.04 -7.34 17.06
C ALA A 187 3.91 -6.60 16.04
N GLY A 188 3.27 -5.76 15.23
CA GLY A 188 3.95 -4.78 14.40
C GLY A 188 4.36 -3.52 15.17
N TRP A 189 4.96 -2.58 14.47
CA TRP A 189 5.49 -1.34 15.04
C TRP A 189 4.41 -0.50 15.76
N GLN A 190 4.56 -0.34 17.06
CA GLN A 190 3.56 0.30 17.92
C GLN A 190 3.55 1.83 17.81
N LYS A 191 4.53 2.45 17.14
CA LYS A 191 4.43 3.87 16.77
C LYS A 191 3.53 4.08 15.53
N SER A 192 3.21 3.03 14.77
CA SER A 192 2.25 3.10 13.66
C SER A 192 0.82 2.89 14.15
N LEU A 193 -0.12 3.59 13.52
CA LEU A 193 -1.54 3.43 13.86
C LEU A 193 -2.02 1.99 13.61
N ASN A 194 -1.65 1.39 12.45
CA ASN A 194 -2.00 0.00 12.13
C ASN A 194 -1.52 -0.99 13.20
N GLY A 195 -0.27 -0.85 13.67
CA GLY A 195 0.28 -1.72 14.70
C GLY A 195 -0.51 -1.60 16.01
N ARG A 196 -0.83 -0.38 16.43
CA ARG A 196 -1.65 -0.14 17.64
C ARG A 196 -3.07 -0.70 17.49
N GLU A 197 -3.72 -0.44 16.35
CA GLU A 197 -5.11 -0.89 16.14
C GLU A 197 -5.21 -2.41 16.04
N ARG A 198 -4.32 -3.10 15.32
CA ARG A 198 -4.28 -4.56 15.27
C ARG A 198 -4.10 -5.16 16.66
N ARG A 199 -3.14 -4.61 17.44
CA ARG A 199 -2.92 -5.02 18.82
C ARG A 199 -4.14 -4.76 19.70
N ALA A 200 -4.72 -3.57 19.64
CA ALA A 200 -5.88 -3.21 20.45
C ALA A 200 -7.08 -4.10 20.16
N GLY A 201 -7.37 -4.36 18.88
CA GLY A 201 -8.42 -5.27 18.47
C GLY A 201 -8.18 -6.70 18.95
N PHE A 202 -6.96 -7.22 18.80
CA PHE A 202 -6.59 -8.54 19.30
C PHE A 202 -6.80 -8.67 20.82
N LEU A 203 -6.34 -7.68 21.58
CA LEU A 203 -6.54 -7.68 23.03
C LEU A 203 -8.01 -7.60 23.43
N ALA A 204 -8.81 -6.80 22.71
CA ALA A 204 -10.24 -6.72 22.92
C ALA A 204 -10.93 -8.07 22.67
N GLY A 205 -10.63 -8.76 21.57
CA GLY A 205 -11.19 -10.07 21.27
C GLY A 205 -10.80 -11.16 22.29
N LEU A 206 -9.60 -11.12 22.83
CA LEU A 206 -9.21 -12.01 23.95
C LEU A 206 -9.99 -11.67 25.23
N GLN A 207 -10.12 -10.39 25.56
CA GLN A 207 -10.84 -9.93 26.75
C GLN A 207 -12.33 -10.33 26.69
N GLU A 208 -12.98 -10.21 25.53
CA GLU A 208 -14.37 -10.63 25.30
C GLU A 208 -14.56 -12.14 25.59
N ALA A 209 -13.51 -12.94 25.35
CA ALA A 209 -13.49 -14.37 25.66
C ALA A 209 -13.01 -14.71 27.08
N GLY A 210 -12.76 -13.71 27.92
CA GLY A 210 -12.24 -13.90 29.29
C GLY A 210 -10.79 -14.35 29.34
N LEU A 211 -10.01 -14.14 28.27
CA LEU A 211 -8.60 -14.51 28.18
C LEU A 211 -7.69 -13.28 28.27
N ALA A 212 -6.48 -13.52 28.78
CA ALA A 212 -5.38 -12.57 28.67
C ALA A 212 -4.39 -13.05 27.61
N PRO A 213 -3.66 -12.15 26.94
CA PRO A 213 -2.59 -12.58 26.02
C PRO A 213 -1.51 -13.35 26.79
N PHE A 214 -1.03 -14.45 26.18
CA PHE A 214 0.11 -15.18 26.75
C PHE A 214 1.35 -14.28 26.78
N HIS A 215 1.62 -13.62 25.68
CA HIS A 215 2.67 -12.60 25.55
C HIS A 215 2.40 -11.68 24.36
N VAL A 216 2.89 -10.42 24.44
CA VAL A 216 2.84 -9.47 23.31
C VAL A 216 4.22 -8.87 23.11
N VAL A 217 4.80 -9.08 21.91
CA VAL A 217 6.14 -8.60 21.57
C VAL A 217 6.07 -7.66 20.37
N ASP A 218 6.59 -6.43 20.50
CA ASP A 218 6.72 -5.51 19.36
C ASP A 218 7.93 -5.87 18.50
N CYS A 219 7.70 -6.38 17.33
CA CYS A 219 8.73 -6.77 16.37
C CYS A 219 8.96 -5.75 15.25
N HIS A 220 8.36 -4.57 15.34
CA HIS A 220 8.57 -3.45 14.41
C HIS A 220 8.39 -3.80 12.91
N TYR A 221 7.61 -4.83 12.59
CA TYR A 221 7.49 -5.44 11.24
C TYR A 221 8.81 -6.00 10.67
N ARG A 222 9.78 -6.36 11.53
CA ARG A 222 11.12 -6.84 11.15
C ARG A 222 11.21 -8.36 11.28
N ARG A 223 11.51 -9.06 10.17
CA ARG A 223 11.68 -10.54 10.16
C ARG A 223 12.65 -11.04 11.22
N ALA A 224 13.85 -10.47 11.29
CA ALA A 224 14.88 -10.90 12.24
C ALA A 224 14.41 -10.79 13.70
N VAL A 225 13.68 -9.72 14.04
CA VAL A 225 13.14 -9.55 15.40
C VAL A 225 12.01 -10.55 15.67
N ALA A 226 11.18 -10.87 14.66
CA ALA A 226 10.15 -11.90 14.80
C ALA A 226 10.74 -13.31 14.98
N VAL A 227 11.84 -13.65 14.32
CA VAL A 227 12.60 -14.90 14.53
C VAL A 227 13.05 -15.01 15.98
N GLU A 228 13.73 -13.98 16.48
CA GLU A 228 14.22 -13.96 17.86
C GLU A 228 13.08 -14.03 18.89
N ALA A 229 12.02 -13.25 18.67
CA ALA A 229 10.82 -13.28 19.51
C ALA A 229 10.18 -14.67 19.53
N THR A 230 10.13 -15.37 18.39
CA THR A 230 9.59 -16.73 18.31
C THR A 230 10.43 -17.71 19.15
N ARG A 231 11.75 -17.72 18.99
CA ARG A 231 12.64 -18.55 19.79
C ARG A 231 12.46 -18.30 21.29
N ASN A 232 12.36 -17.04 21.70
CA ASN A 232 12.16 -16.64 23.09
C ASN A 232 10.81 -17.11 23.65
N LEU A 233 9.73 -17.06 22.85
CA LEU A 233 8.41 -17.54 23.26
C LEU A 233 8.38 -19.05 23.57
N PHE A 234 9.27 -19.83 22.98
CA PHE A 234 9.36 -21.29 23.15
C PHE A 234 10.53 -21.75 24.00
N SER A 235 11.31 -20.85 24.61
CA SER A 235 12.45 -21.19 25.46
C SER A 235 12.09 -21.50 26.92
N GLY A 236 10.87 -21.18 27.35
CA GLY A 236 10.42 -21.32 28.73
C GLY A 236 9.62 -22.60 29.00
N PRO A 237 9.26 -22.87 30.28
CA PRO A 237 8.48 -24.04 30.66
C PRO A 237 7.02 -23.98 30.25
N ARG A 238 6.49 -22.81 29.92
CA ARG A 238 5.16 -22.60 29.33
C ARG A 238 5.35 -21.96 27.98
N VAL A 239 4.64 -22.44 26.97
CA VAL A 239 4.74 -22.01 25.59
C VAL A 239 3.35 -21.64 25.06
N PRO A 240 3.25 -20.76 24.06
CA PRO A 240 1.95 -20.47 23.44
C PRO A 240 1.47 -21.65 22.59
N ASP A 241 0.15 -21.86 22.54
CA ASP A 241 -0.52 -22.82 21.66
C ASP A 241 -1.05 -22.17 20.36
N ALA A 242 -0.99 -20.82 20.27
CA ALA A 242 -1.27 -20.07 19.07
C ALA A 242 -0.54 -18.72 19.06
N ILE A 243 -0.27 -18.21 17.84
CA ILE A 243 0.38 -16.91 17.62
C ILE A 243 -0.40 -16.13 16.57
N PHE A 244 -0.85 -14.91 16.94
CA PHE A 244 -1.24 -13.90 15.97
C PHE A 244 -0.03 -13.05 15.60
N VAL A 245 0.30 -12.98 14.30
CA VAL A 245 1.45 -12.22 13.79
C VAL A 245 0.95 -10.98 13.05
N GLY A 246 1.49 -9.83 13.37
CA GLY A 246 1.01 -8.52 12.90
C GLY A 246 1.06 -8.29 11.40
N ASN A 247 1.81 -9.11 10.61
CA ASN A 247 1.74 -9.18 9.16
C ASN A 247 2.32 -10.49 8.62
N ASP A 248 1.99 -10.83 7.35
CA ASP A 248 2.43 -12.07 6.70
C ASP A 248 3.95 -12.12 6.51
N HIS A 249 4.58 -10.98 6.25
CA HIS A 249 6.03 -10.90 6.10
C HIS A 249 6.80 -11.39 7.34
N MET A 250 6.30 -11.09 8.54
CA MET A 250 6.82 -11.68 9.78
C MET A 250 6.31 -13.10 9.98
N ALA A 251 5.05 -13.41 9.63
CA ALA A 251 4.46 -14.72 9.83
C ALA A 251 5.22 -15.82 9.07
N PHE A 252 5.74 -15.55 7.89
CA PHE A 252 6.62 -16.49 7.18
C PHE A 252 7.87 -16.82 7.98
N ALA A 253 8.52 -15.83 8.60
CA ALA A 253 9.67 -16.05 9.44
C ALA A 253 9.32 -16.85 10.71
N VAL A 254 8.15 -16.57 11.30
CA VAL A 254 7.62 -17.32 12.46
C VAL A 254 7.41 -18.79 12.07
N LEU A 255 6.75 -19.06 10.92
CA LEU A 255 6.52 -20.41 10.43
C LEU A 255 7.83 -21.19 10.17
N GLU A 256 8.80 -20.54 9.52
CA GLU A 256 10.12 -21.12 9.29
C GLU A 256 10.81 -21.45 10.63
N THR A 257 10.84 -20.52 11.58
CA THR A 257 11.45 -20.73 12.90
C THR A 257 10.79 -21.87 13.67
N LEU A 258 9.44 -21.92 13.67
CA LEU A 258 8.71 -22.98 14.36
C LEU A 258 9.01 -24.36 13.77
N ARG A 259 9.00 -24.49 12.44
CA ARG A 259 9.16 -25.77 11.74
C ARG A 259 10.60 -26.23 11.67
N GLU A 260 11.51 -25.36 11.25
CA GLU A 260 12.90 -25.74 10.93
C GLU A 260 13.83 -25.62 12.14
N ASP A 261 13.68 -24.56 12.96
CA ASP A 261 14.59 -24.36 14.10
C ASP A 261 14.11 -25.10 15.36
N LEU A 262 12.77 -25.13 15.59
CA LEU A 262 12.19 -25.68 16.80
C LEU A 262 11.56 -27.08 16.60
N GLY A 263 11.42 -27.55 15.36
CA GLY A 263 10.84 -28.85 15.03
C GLY A 263 9.37 -29.01 15.39
N LEU A 264 8.62 -27.89 15.49
CA LEU A 264 7.22 -27.86 15.88
C LEU A 264 6.28 -28.03 14.68
N SER A 265 5.23 -28.79 14.87
CA SER A 265 4.15 -28.94 13.88
C SER A 265 3.20 -27.76 13.90
N VAL A 266 2.96 -27.18 12.73
CA VAL A 266 1.95 -26.13 12.53
C VAL A 266 0.88 -26.67 11.57
N PRO A 267 -0.39 -26.80 12.00
CA PRO A 267 -1.02 -26.27 13.22
C PRO A 267 -1.08 -27.26 14.40
N GLY A 268 -0.38 -28.41 14.37
CA GLY A 268 -0.47 -29.47 15.36
C GLY A 268 -0.14 -29.01 16.78
N ASP A 269 1.07 -28.49 16.96
CA ASP A 269 1.57 -28.03 18.28
C ASP A 269 1.19 -26.55 18.51
N VAL A 270 1.26 -25.72 17.46
CA VAL A 270 0.98 -24.28 17.54
C VAL A 270 0.29 -23.77 16.27
N SER A 271 -0.77 -23.00 16.43
CA SER A 271 -1.45 -22.32 15.31
C SER A 271 -0.84 -20.95 15.04
N VAL A 272 -0.77 -20.58 13.76
CA VAL A 272 -0.27 -19.26 13.33
C VAL A 272 -1.30 -18.58 12.45
N VAL A 273 -1.63 -17.33 12.78
CA VAL A 273 -2.50 -16.45 11.98
C VAL A 273 -1.72 -15.20 11.61
N GLY A 274 -1.70 -14.83 10.33
CA GLY A 274 -1.05 -13.65 9.79
C GLY A 274 -2.00 -12.47 9.56
N TYR A 275 -1.51 -11.49 8.83
CA TYR A 275 -2.26 -10.32 8.36
C TYR A 275 -1.61 -9.81 7.07
N ASP A 276 -2.35 -9.56 6.04
CA ASP A 276 -2.15 -8.95 4.72
C ASP A 276 -2.78 -9.80 3.60
N ASP A 277 -2.66 -11.12 3.66
CA ASP A 277 -3.01 -12.11 2.62
C ASP A 277 -2.26 -11.85 1.31
N VAL A 278 -0.94 -11.74 1.42
CA VAL A 278 -0.08 -11.64 0.23
C VAL A 278 -0.03 -12.97 -0.54
N ALA A 279 0.29 -12.93 -1.84
CA ALA A 279 0.27 -14.11 -2.71
C ALA A 279 1.03 -15.33 -2.13
N MET A 280 2.14 -15.09 -1.45
CA MET A 280 2.93 -16.15 -0.80
C MET A 280 2.17 -16.87 0.32
N ALA A 281 1.18 -16.24 0.97
CA ALA A 281 0.40 -16.86 2.02
C ALA A 281 -0.36 -18.11 1.54
N ALA A 282 -0.71 -18.16 0.25
CA ALA A 282 -1.37 -19.31 -0.38
C ALA A 282 -0.39 -20.41 -0.85
N TRP A 283 0.93 -20.19 -0.78
CA TRP A 283 1.88 -21.21 -1.19
C TRP A 283 1.85 -22.40 -0.23
N LYS A 284 1.94 -23.62 -0.76
CA LYS A 284 1.87 -24.86 0.03
C LYS A 284 2.86 -24.89 1.19
N THR A 285 4.04 -24.26 1.04
CA THR A 285 5.05 -24.14 2.08
C THR A 285 4.55 -23.37 3.29
N PHE A 286 3.79 -22.33 3.08
CA PHE A 286 3.26 -21.49 4.17
C PHE A 286 1.83 -21.88 4.55
N ASP A 287 0.94 -22.01 3.56
CA ASP A 287 -0.48 -22.33 3.71
C ASP A 287 -1.10 -21.52 4.87
N LEU A 288 -0.81 -20.21 4.86
CA LEU A 288 -1.00 -19.30 5.99
C LEU A 288 -2.44 -18.82 6.09
N THR A 289 -3.10 -19.12 7.20
CA THR A 289 -4.35 -18.47 7.63
C THR A 289 -4.05 -17.01 7.99
N THR A 290 -4.79 -16.06 7.42
CA THR A 290 -4.44 -14.63 7.53
C THR A 290 -5.65 -13.71 7.34
N LEU A 291 -5.57 -12.48 7.82
CA LEU A 291 -6.54 -11.42 7.57
C LEU A 291 -6.16 -10.69 6.27
N ARG A 292 -7.07 -10.68 5.28
CA ARG A 292 -6.80 -10.03 3.98
C ARG A 292 -6.90 -8.52 4.09
N GLN A 293 -5.84 -7.81 3.69
CA GLN A 293 -5.92 -6.41 3.31
C GLN A 293 -6.38 -6.34 1.83
N PRO A 294 -7.57 -5.81 1.55
CA PRO A 294 -8.12 -5.84 0.19
C PRO A 294 -7.44 -4.77 -0.70
N ALA A 295 -6.22 -5.04 -1.17
CA ALA A 295 -5.37 -4.12 -1.95
C ALA A 295 -6.11 -3.50 -3.14
N ASN A 296 -6.96 -4.28 -3.84
CA ASN A 296 -7.76 -3.78 -4.96
C ASN A 296 -8.71 -2.66 -4.50
N ARG A 297 -9.56 -2.92 -3.50
CA ARG A 297 -10.53 -1.94 -2.99
C ARG A 297 -9.85 -0.72 -2.38
N MET A 298 -8.71 -0.93 -1.71
CA MET A 298 -7.90 0.15 -1.15
C MET A 298 -7.32 1.03 -2.27
N ALA A 299 -6.78 0.43 -3.32
CA ALA A 299 -6.25 1.17 -4.47
C ALA A 299 -7.35 1.92 -5.22
N GLU A 300 -8.50 1.30 -5.50
CA GLU A 300 -9.65 1.92 -6.14
C GLU A 300 -10.15 3.14 -5.36
N ALA A 301 -10.33 3.00 -4.04
CA ALA A 301 -10.73 4.11 -3.18
C ALA A 301 -9.69 5.25 -3.21
N THR A 302 -8.41 4.93 -3.13
CA THR A 302 -7.32 5.92 -3.15
C THR A 302 -7.28 6.68 -4.47
N VAL A 303 -7.39 5.97 -5.61
CA VAL A 303 -7.43 6.58 -6.94
C VAL A 303 -8.63 7.52 -7.07
N SER A 304 -9.82 7.04 -6.68
CA SER A 304 -11.06 7.84 -6.74
C SER A 304 -10.97 9.12 -5.91
N ILE A 305 -10.49 9.02 -4.67
CA ILE A 305 -10.36 10.15 -3.75
C ILE A 305 -9.35 11.16 -4.32
N LEU A 306 -8.14 10.72 -4.67
CA LEU A 306 -7.09 11.63 -5.11
C LEU A 306 -7.47 12.33 -6.43
N LEU A 307 -8.05 11.61 -7.38
CA LEU A 307 -8.53 12.21 -8.63
C LEU A 307 -9.67 13.21 -8.40
N SER A 308 -10.61 12.90 -7.51
CA SER A 308 -11.67 13.82 -7.14
C SER A 308 -11.12 15.13 -6.54
N MET A 309 -10.10 15.02 -5.70
CA MET A 309 -9.42 16.19 -5.12
C MET A 309 -8.67 16.99 -6.21
N ILE A 310 -7.98 16.33 -7.13
CA ILE A 310 -7.20 16.97 -8.20
C ILE A 310 -8.11 17.62 -9.25
N GLU A 311 -9.15 16.93 -9.70
CA GLU A 311 -9.94 17.33 -10.86
C GLU A 311 -11.11 18.24 -10.49
N ASN A 312 -11.73 18.02 -9.33
CA ASN A 312 -12.94 18.68 -8.89
C ASN A 312 -12.73 19.60 -7.68
N GLY A 313 -11.52 19.66 -7.11
CA GLY A 313 -11.27 20.40 -5.87
C GLY A 313 -12.06 19.86 -4.67
N ALA A 314 -12.40 18.56 -4.68
CA ALA A 314 -13.18 17.96 -3.61
C ALA A 314 -12.44 18.04 -2.27
N ALA A 315 -13.19 18.28 -1.20
CA ALA A 315 -12.64 18.22 0.15
C ALA A 315 -12.20 16.80 0.52
N SER A 316 -11.29 16.71 1.50
CA SER A 316 -10.89 15.41 2.07
C SER A 316 -12.11 14.66 2.64
N PRO A 317 -12.33 13.39 2.28
CA PRO A 317 -13.40 12.59 2.86
C PRO A 317 -13.05 12.10 4.29
N GLY A 318 -11.85 12.43 4.80
CA GLY A 318 -11.32 11.87 6.01
C GLY A 318 -10.83 10.43 5.84
N ARG A 319 -10.88 9.65 6.94
CA ARG A 319 -10.39 8.27 6.96
C ARG A 319 -11.46 7.29 6.47
N ILE A 320 -11.10 6.52 5.45
CA ILE A 320 -11.89 5.38 4.94
C ILE A 320 -11.24 4.08 5.42
N GLU A 321 -12.01 3.25 6.10
CA GLU A 321 -11.59 1.94 6.57
C GLU A 321 -12.27 0.85 5.74
N ILE A 322 -11.48 -0.08 5.20
CA ILE A 322 -11.97 -1.17 4.35
C ILE A 322 -11.86 -2.48 5.13
N GLU A 323 -12.95 -3.22 5.17
CA GLU A 323 -13.06 -4.46 5.92
C GLU A 323 -12.00 -5.49 5.49
N SER A 324 -11.39 -6.16 6.49
CA SER A 324 -10.43 -7.26 6.32
C SER A 324 -11.13 -8.59 6.50
N ALA A 325 -11.18 -9.42 5.47
CA ALA A 325 -11.73 -10.77 5.55
C ALA A 325 -10.69 -11.75 6.11
N LEU A 326 -11.14 -12.69 6.93
CA LEU A 326 -10.32 -13.83 7.34
C LEU A 326 -10.25 -14.86 6.19
N VAL A 327 -9.05 -15.28 5.86
CA VAL A 327 -8.77 -16.32 4.87
C VAL A 327 -8.19 -17.52 5.59
N ILE A 328 -8.97 -18.61 5.68
CA ILE A 328 -8.64 -19.80 6.43
C ILE A 328 -7.86 -20.77 5.55
N ARG A 329 -6.65 -21.13 5.99
CA ARG A 329 -5.76 -22.12 5.36
C ARG A 329 -5.24 -23.13 6.41
N GLY A 330 -4.08 -23.73 6.20
CA GLY A 330 -3.59 -24.84 7.00
C GLY A 330 -2.70 -24.48 8.18
N SER A 331 -2.33 -23.23 8.39
CA SER A 331 -1.42 -22.84 9.49
C SER A 331 -2.09 -22.68 10.84
N ALA A 332 -3.40 -22.83 10.93
CA ALA A 332 -4.14 -22.71 12.19
C ALA A 332 -5.26 -23.75 12.29
N ARG A 333 -5.54 -24.18 13.52
CA ARG A 333 -6.63 -25.09 13.82
C ARG A 333 -7.95 -24.42 13.45
N ILE A 334 -8.73 -25.11 12.63
CA ILE A 334 -10.02 -24.59 12.12
C ILE A 334 -11.12 -24.83 13.16
N PRO A 335 -11.83 -23.80 13.62
CA PRO A 335 -12.97 -23.95 14.51
C PRO A 335 -14.08 -24.82 13.89
N LYS A 336 -14.85 -25.51 14.75
CA LYS A 336 -16.01 -26.30 14.30
C LYS A 336 -16.99 -25.42 13.51
N GLY A 337 -17.44 -25.89 12.35
CA GLY A 337 -18.39 -25.17 11.48
C GLY A 337 -17.77 -24.21 10.49
N LEU A 338 -16.46 -23.98 10.54
CA LEU A 338 -15.73 -23.25 9.51
C LEU A 338 -15.00 -24.22 8.57
N THR A 339 -14.72 -23.76 7.35
CA THR A 339 -13.99 -24.53 6.32
C THR A 339 -12.85 -23.70 5.77
N ARG A 340 -11.85 -24.37 5.16
CA ARG A 340 -10.80 -23.68 4.38
C ARG A 340 -11.42 -22.88 3.25
N ASN A 341 -10.85 -21.70 3.02
CA ASN A 341 -11.12 -20.97 1.80
C ASN A 341 -10.40 -21.68 0.63
N ALA A 342 -11.11 -21.84 -0.48
CA ALA A 342 -10.53 -22.44 -1.67
C ALA A 342 -9.49 -21.54 -2.35
#